data_171019bd7ae39c44f03bf149610f02dc
#
_entry.id   171019bd7ae39c44f03bf149610f02dc
#
_cell.length_a   1.000
_cell.length_b   1.000
_cell.length_c   1.000
_cell.angle_alpha   90.00
_cell.angle_beta   90.00
_cell.angle_gamma   90.00
#
_symmetry.space_group_name_H-M   'P 1'
#
loop_
_entity.id
_entity.type
_entity.pdbx_description
1 polymer ?
#
loop_
_entity_poly.entity_id
_entity_poly.type
_entity_poly.pdbx_seq_one_letter_code
_entity_poly.pdbx_strand_id
1 'polypeptide(L)'
;MYFFNYDPKNKATLPYFDRFPLIFKVQNSPGGFEGLNLHYLPHRLRAKLMDALYETASNKRYDETTRLGLSYGLLRSASKYKEFKPTYKKYLSKNVRSRFIEINASEWDIALFLPVERFEKASKSKVWGDSRRAI
;
A
#
# COMPACT_ATOMS: atom_id res chain seq x y z
N MET A 1 8.26 -3.22 3.32
CA MET A 1 7.64 -2.71 2.07
C MET A 1 8.04 -3.61 0.92
N TYR A 2 7.11 -3.88 0.01
CA TYR A 2 7.33 -4.80 -1.11
C TYR A 2 6.88 -4.17 -2.42
N PHE A 3 7.62 -4.48 -3.47
CA PHE A 3 7.32 -4.06 -4.84
C PHE A 3 7.27 -5.29 -5.73
N PHE A 4 6.24 -5.41 -6.57
CA PHE A 4 6.04 -6.60 -7.42
C PHE A 4 5.16 -6.30 -8.63
N ASN A 5 5.12 -7.25 -9.58
CA ASN A 5 4.22 -7.20 -10.72
C ASN A 5 2.94 -7.98 -10.38
N TYR A 6 1.79 -7.37 -10.63
CA TYR A 6 0.48 -7.96 -10.30
C TYR A 6 -0.46 -7.89 -11.49
N ASP A 7 -1.13 -9.02 -11.77
CA ASP A 7 -2.15 -9.13 -12.82
C ASP A 7 -3.49 -9.50 -12.14
N PRO A 8 -4.34 -8.51 -11.83
CA PRO A 8 -5.52 -8.75 -11.01
C PRO A 8 -6.56 -9.65 -11.66
N LYS A 9 -7.28 -10.38 -10.82
CA LYS A 9 -8.48 -11.10 -11.22
C LYS A 9 -9.57 -10.09 -11.61
N ASN A 10 -10.37 -10.43 -12.60
CA ASN A 10 -11.51 -9.59 -13.03
C ASN A 10 -11.10 -8.19 -13.56
N LYS A 11 -10.00 -8.11 -14.29
CA LYS A 11 -9.53 -6.85 -14.89
C LYS A 11 -10.60 -6.11 -15.67
N ALA A 12 -11.47 -6.85 -16.37
CA ALA A 12 -12.51 -6.25 -17.20
C ALA A 12 -13.53 -5.43 -16.41
N THR A 13 -13.76 -5.77 -15.15
CA THR A 13 -14.76 -5.12 -14.29
C THR A 13 -14.14 -4.08 -13.34
N LEU A 14 -12.81 -4.07 -13.17
CA LEU A 14 -12.15 -3.08 -12.32
C LEU A 14 -12.12 -1.72 -13.03
N PRO A 15 -12.42 -0.62 -12.32
CA PRO A 15 -12.32 0.72 -12.90
C PRO A 15 -10.88 1.07 -13.28
N TYR A 16 -9.92 0.63 -12.50
CA TYR A 16 -8.49 0.72 -12.76
C TYR A 16 -7.72 -0.15 -11.78
N PHE A 17 -6.44 -0.38 -12.05
CA PHE A 17 -5.55 -1.12 -11.15
C PHE A 17 -4.09 -0.72 -11.38
N ASP A 18 -3.25 -0.96 -10.38
CA ASP A 18 -1.81 -0.73 -10.46
C ASP A 18 -1.10 -2.04 -10.81
N ARG A 19 -0.33 -2.05 -11.89
CA ARG A 19 0.43 -3.23 -12.33
C ARG A 19 1.66 -3.49 -11.49
N PHE A 20 2.21 -2.47 -10.84
CA PHE A 20 3.42 -2.56 -10.05
C PHE A 20 3.18 -2.03 -8.64
N PRO A 21 2.40 -2.75 -7.81
CA PRO A 21 2.11 -2.28 -6.47
C PRO A 21 3.37 -2.06 -5.62
N LEU A 22 3.35 -0.97 -4.85
CA LEU A 22 4.31 -0.71 -3.80
C LEU A 22 3.56 -0.76 -2.48
N ILE A 23 3.67 -1.89 -1.77
CA ILE A 23 2.82 -2.14 -0.62
C ILE A 23 3.55 -2.15 0.72
N PHE A 24 2.86 -1.63 1.72
CA PHE A 24 3.14 -1.89 3.11
C PHE A 24 2.20 -3.00 3.56
N LYS A 25 2.73 -4.21 3.80
CA LYS A 25 1.89 -5.37 4.12
C LYS A 25 1.25 -5.23 5.49
N VAL A 26 -0.05 -5.46 5.55
CA VAL A 26 -0.83 -5.41 6.80
C VAL A 26 -0.99 -6.79 7.40
N GLN A 27 -1.54 -7.74 6.64
CA GLN A 27 -1.84 -9.08 7.14
C GLN A 27 -2.00 -10.09 6.01
N ASN A 28 -1.92 -11.37 6.36
CA ASN A 28 -2.28 -12.44 5.45
C ASN A 28 -3.81 -12.59 5.41
N SER A 29 -4.32 -13.05 4.28
CA SER A 29 -5.74 -13.35 4.10
C SER A 29 -5.91 -14.61 3.25
N PRO A 30 -7.11 -15.24 3.25
CA PRO A 30 -7.31 -16.45 2.45
C PRO A 30 -6.92 -16.26 0.98
N GLY A 31 -6.00 -17.07 0.50
CA GLY A 31 -5.51 -17.02 -0.88
C GLY A 31 -4.53 -15.91 -1.20
N GLY A 32 -4.13 -15.09 -0.22
CA GLY A 32 -3.21 -14.00 -0.47
C GLY A 32 -2.88 -13.16 0.76
N PHE A 33 -2.87 -11.86 0.56
CA PHE A 33 -2.49 -10.90 1.61
C PHE A 33 -3.16 -9.56 1.37
N GLU A 34 -3.16 -8.73 2.40
CA GLU A 34 -3.69 -7.38 2.36
C GLU A 34 -2.57 -6.40 2.67
N GLY A 35 -2.61 -5.26 2.01
CA GLY A 35 -1.59 -4.23 2.18
C GLY A 35 -2.06 -2.86 1.75
N LEU A 36 -1.24 -1.88 2.06
CA LEU A 36 -1.45 -0.49 1.67
C LEU A 36 -0.60 -0.22 0.43
N ASN A 37 -1.25 -0.04 -0.72
CA ASN A 37 -0.54 0.34 -1.94
C ASN A 37 -0.38 1.85 -2.00
N LEU A 38 0.83 2.31 -1.73
CA LEU A 38 1.14 3.73 -1.60
C LEU A 38 1.02 4.49 -2.92
N HIS A 39 1.07 3.79 -4.05
CA HIS A 39 0.89 4.40 -5.37
C HIS A 39 -0.49 5.05 -5.57
N TYR A 40 -1.50 4.63 -4.79
CA TYR A 40 -2.84 5.22 -4.85
C TYR A 40 -2.91 6.61 -4.25
N LEU A 41 -1.84 7.07 -3.62
CA LEU A 41 -1.74 8.42 -3.05
C LEU A 41 -0.75 9.29 -3.82
N PRO A 42 -1.02 10.59 -3.96
CA PRO A 42 0.00 11.53 -4.39
C PRO A 42 1.13 11.59 -3.35
N HIS A 43 2.30 12.03 -3.76
CA HIS A 43 3.53 11.92 -2.95
C HIS A 43 3.40 12.51 -1.55
N ARG A 44 2.79 13.69 -1.43
CA ARG A 44 2.61 14.34 -0.11
C ARG A 44 1.80 13.48 0.86
N LEU A 45 0.74 12.84 0.37
CA LEU A 45 -0.10 11.99 1.21
C LEU A 45 0.58 10.63 1.50
N ARG A 46 1.42 10.14 0.59
CA ARG A 46 2.27 8.97 0.88
C ARG A 46 3.19 9.24 2.05
N ALA A 47 3.87 10.38 2.04
CA ALA A 47 4.75 10.78 3.11
C ALA A 47 4.00 10.90 4.44
N LYS A 48 2.84 11.52 4.42
CA LYS A 48 2.02 11.67 5.63
C LYS A 48 1.60 10.34 6.23
N LEU A 49 1.14 9.40 5.40
CA LEU A 49 0.78 8.07 5.86
C LEU A 49 2.01 7.31 6.40
N MET A 50 3.13 7.40 5.69
CA MET A 50 4.36 6.72 6.11
C MET A 50 4.92 7.28 7.42
N ASP A 51 4.82 8.57 7.66
CA ASP A 51 5.24 9.16 8.93
C ASP A 51 4.47 8.53 10.10
N ALA A 52 3.16 8.37 9.94
CA ALA A 52 2.33 7.73 10.96
C ALA A 52 2.68 6.25 11.15
N LEU A 53 2.92 5.52 10.05
CA LEU A 53 3.31 4.12 10.09
C LEU A 53 4.71 3.94 10.69
N TYR A 54 5.64 4.80 10.31
CA TYR A 54 7.01 4.77 10.82
C TYR A 54 7.05 5.05 12.33
N GLU A 55 6.31 6.04 12.79
CA GLU A 55 6.17 6.34 14.22
C GLU A 55 5.69 5.10 14.99
N THR A 56 4.73 4.39 14.46
CA THR A 56 4.22 3.15 15.05
C THR A 56 5.29 2.06 15.04
N ALA A 57 6.02 1.91 13.92
CA ALA A 57 7.09 0.91 13.78
C ALA A 57 8.28 1.20 14.69
N SER A 58 8.59 2.47 14.93
CA SER A 58 9.72 2.90 15.76
C SER A 58 9.40 2.85 17.24
N ASN A 59 8.16 2.58 17.61
CA ASN A 59 7.77 2.51 19.01
C ASN A 59 8.44 1.29 19.66
N LYS A 60 9.20 1.53 20.73
CA LYS A 60 9.94 0.50 21.49
C LYS A 60 9.06 -0.61 22.08
N ARG A 61 7.74 -0.44 22.07
CA ARG A 61 6.79 -1.49 22.47
C ARG A 61 6.74 -2.63 21.47
N TYR A 62 7.22 -2.40 20.23
CA TYR A 62 7.29 -3.40 19.19
C TYR A 62 8.76 -3.77 19.01
N ASP A 63 9.15 -4.97 19.43
CA ASP A 63 10.49 -5.47 19.17
C ASP A 63 10.61 -5.86 17.69
N GLU A 64 11.81 -6.20 17.26
CA GLU A 64 12.09 -6.57 15.86
C GLU A 64 11.30 -7.80 15.40
N THR A 65 10.84 -8.62 16.33
CA THR A 65 10.08 -9.84 16.05
C THR A 65 8.59 -9.59 16.00
N THR A 66 8.14 -8.50 16.62
CA THR A 66 6.73 -8.10 16.57
C THR A 66 6.53 -7.26 15.33
N ARG A 67 6.14 -7.91 14.26
CA ARG A 67 5.67 -7.17 13.07
C ARG A 67 4.59 -6.22 13.52
N LEU A 68 4.61 -5.01 12.95
CA LEU A 68 3.53 -4.06 13.12
C LEU A 68 2.21 -4.82 13.10
N GLY A 69 1.56 -4.94 14.25
CA GLY A 69 0.25 -5.57 14.38
C GLY A 69 -0.82 -4.67 13.78
N LEU A 70 -0.57 -4.18 12.55
CA LEU A 70 -1.54 -3.40 11.82
C LEU A 70 -2.67 -4.33 11.40
N SER A 71 -3.88 -3.94 11.75
CA SER A 71 -5.09 -4.58 11.30
C SER A 71 -5.99 -3.54 10.66
N TYR A 72 -6.94 -4.00 9.88
CA TYR A 72 -7.94 -3.10 9.31
C TYR A 72 -8.67 -2.31 10.40
N GLY A 73 -8.98 -2.96 11.52
CA GLY A 73 -9.64 -2.32 12.66
C GLY A 73 -8.81 -1.19 13.26
N LEU A 74 -7.50 -1.42 13.43
CA LEU A 74 -6.60 -0.38 13.94
C LEU A 74 -6.52 0.81 13.00
N LEU A 75 -6.35 0.55 11.70
CA LEU A 75 -6.28 1.62 10.70
C LEU A 75 -7.56 2.43 10.67
N ARG A 76 -8.71 1.75 10.73
CA ARG A 76 -10.02 2.40 10.70
C ARG A 76 -10.30 3.25 11.95
N SER A 77 -9.85 2.82 13.12
CA SER A 77 -10.14 3.49 14.38
C SER A 77 -9.23 4.68 14.66
N ALA A 78 -8.05 4.76 14.03
CA ALA A 78 -7.07 5.79 14.32
C ALA A 78 -7.07 6.88 13.26
N SER A 79 -7.39 8.12 13.65
CA SER A 79 -7.46 9.26 12.73
C SER A 79 -6.15 9.54 12.00
N LYS A 80 -5.01 9.20 12.59
CA LYS A 80 -3.70 9.40 11.98
C LYS A 80 -3.44 8.53 10.75
N TYR A 81 -4.26 7.51 10.52
CA TYR A 81 -4.13 6.60 9.38
C TYR A 81 -5.23 6.80 8.34
N LYS A 82 -5.95 7.91 8.36
CA LYS A 82 -7.11 8.09 7.47
C LYS A 82 -6.77 7.93 5.98
N GLU A 83 -5.52 8.19 5.59
CA GLU A 83 -5.04 8.01 4.22
C GLU A 83 -5.00 6.54 3.80
N PHE A 84 -5.16 5.60 4.73
CA PHE A 84 -5.15 4.17 4.39
C PHE A 84 -6.30 3.78 3.47
N LYS A 85 -7.45 4.44 3.58
CA LYS A 85 -8.68 4.03 2.89
C LYS A 85 -8.51 3.79 1.39
N PRO A 86 -7.96 4.73 0.61
CA PRO A 86 -7.77 4.48 -0.81
C PRO A 86 -6.62 3.52 -1.12
N THR A 87 -5.72 3.26 -0.17
CA THR A 87 -4.55 2.41 -0.39
C THR A 87 -4.77 0.95 -0.03
N TYR A 88 -5.77 0.65 0.80
CA TYR A 88 -6.01 -0.70 1.30
C TYR A 88 -6.49 -1.61 0.18
N LYS A 89 -5.71 -2.66 -0.11
CA LYS A 89 -6.00 -3.59 -1.19
C LYS A 89 -5.77 -5.02 -0.73
N LYS A 90 -6.53 -5.94 -1.33
CA LYS A 90 -6.32 -7.37 -1.19
C LYS A 90 -5.67 -7.90 -2.47
N TYR A 91 -4.62 -8.68 -2.29
CA TYR A 91 -3.88 -9.30 -3.39
C TYR A 91 -3.96 -10.82 -3.31
N LEU A 92 -4.23 -11.46 -4.45
CA LEU A 92 -4.25 -12.91 -4.54
C LEU A 92 -2.86 -13.41 -4.94
N SER A 93 -2.28 -14.30 -4.17
CA SER A 93 -0.92 -14.82 -4.43
C SER A 93 -0.78 -15.43 -5.82
N LYS A 94 -1.81 -16.11 -6.31
CA LYS A 94 -1.82 -16.70 -7.65
C LYS A 94 -1.75 -15.70 -8.79
N ASN A 95 -2.04 -14.43 -8.53
CA ASN A 95 -2.02 -13.35 -9.51
C ASN A 95 -0.75 -12.51 -9.47
N VAL A 96 0.17 -12.81 -8.55
CA VAL A 96 1.50 -12.19 -8.51
C VAL A 96 2.33 -12.77 -9.66
N ARG A 97 2.95 -11.90 -10.46
CA ARG A 97 3.65 -12.27 -11.70
C ARG A 97 5.17 -12.08 -11.64
N SER A 98 5.69 -11.72 -10.49
CA SER A 98 7.13 -11.57 -10.28
C SER A 98 7.52 -12.02 -8.88
N ARG A 99 8.82 -12.00 -8.60
CA ARG A 99 9.31 -12.09 -7.23
C ARG A 99 8.96 -10.80 -6.49
N PHE A 100 8.85 -10.89 -5.18
CA PHE A 100 8.75 -9.72 -4.34
C PHE A 100 10.12 -9.08 -4.17
N ILE A 101 10.18 -7.78 -4.43
CA ILE A 101 11.36 -6.98 -4.10
C ILE A 101 11.09 -6.38 -2.73
N GLU A 102 11.83 -6.82 -1.71
CA GLU A 102 11.73 -6.27 -0.37
C GLU A 102 12.52 -4.98 -0.29
N ILE A 103 11.88 -3.94 0.24
CA ILE A 103 12.50 -2.62 0.41
C ILE A 103 12.72 -2.39 1.90
N ASN A 104 13.99 -2.20 2.28
CA ASN A 104 14.36 -1.96 3.67
C ASN A 104 13.86 -0.60 4.15
N ALA A 105 13.61 -0.48 5.45
CA ALA A 105 13.09 0.75 6.05
C ALA A 105 13.95 1.97 5.74
N SER A 106 15.27 1.81 5.65
CA SER A 106 16.21 2.87 5.30
C SER A 106 16.01 3.44 3.89
N GLU A 107 15.31 2.71 3.03
CA GLU A 107 15.06 3.08 1.63
C GLU A 107 13.62 3.48 1.36
N TRP A 108 12.74 3.41 2.36
CA TRP A 108 11.32 3.71 2.18
C TRP A 108 11.08 5.13 1.63
N ASP A 109 11.79 6.12 2.16
CA ASP A 109 11.63 7.51 1.73
C ASP A 109 11.91 7.68 0.23
N ILE A 110 12.95 6.99 -0.26
CA ILE A 110 13.29 7.03 -1.68
C ILE A 110 12.21 6.32 -2.50
N ALA A 111 11.79 5.13 -2.05
CA ALA A 111 10.81 4.32 -2.77
C ALA A 111 9.47 5.04 -2.96
N LEU A 112 9.05 5.84 -1.97
CA LEU A 112 7.79 6.59 -2.05
C LEU A 112 7.74 7.58 -3.20
N PHE A 113 8.88 8.13 -3.59
CA PHE A 113 8.95 9.20 -4.59
C PHE A 113 9.37 8.73 -5.98
N LEU A 114 9.70 7.45 -6.14
CA LEU A 114 10.01 6.89 -7.46
C LEU A 114 8.75 6.82 -8.32
N PRO A 115 8.79 7.30 -9.57
CA PRO A 115 7.62 7.29 -10.47
C PRO A 115 7.45 5.93 -11.15
N VAL A 116 7.29 4.88 -10.36
CA VAL A 116 7.19 3.50 -10.84
C VAL A 116 5.77 2.95 -10.85
N GLU A 117 4.80 3.74 -10.36
CA GLU A 117 3.39 3.36 -10.45
C GLU A 117 2.95 3.26 -11.90
N ARG A 118 2.12 2.24 -12.19
CA ARG A 118 1.57 2.06 -13.53
C ARG A 118 0.10 1.67 -13.44
N PHE A 119 -0.73 2.69 -13.49
CA PHE A 119 -2.18 2.48 -13.52
C PHE A 119 -2.65 2.14 -14.92
N GLU A 120 -3.48 1.11 -15.01
CA GLU A 120 -4.19 0.72 -16.21
C GLU A 120 -5.62 1.24 -16.13
N LYS A 121 -6.18 1.68 -17.26
CA LYS A 121 -7.56 2.16 -17.45
C LYS A 121 -7.84 3.53 -16.86
N ALA A 122 -6.90 4.18 -16.16
CA ALA A 122 -7.04 5.54 -15.66
C ALA A 122 -5.70 6.22 -15.53
N SER A 123 -5.68 7.55 -15.60
CA SER A 123 -4.48 8.34 -15.35
C SER A 123 -4.19 8.45 -13.86
N LYS A 124 -2.95 8.78 -13.52
CA LYS A 124 -2.57 9.09 -12.13
C LYS A 124 -3.44 10.20 -11.53
N SER A 125 -3.73 11.24 -12.31
CA SER A 125 -4.58 12.34 -11.86
C SER A 125 -5.97 11.87 -11.47
N LYS A 126 -6.56 10.95 -12.24
CA LYS A 126 -7.88 10.38 -11.94
C LYS A 126 -7.83 9.55 -10.67
N VAL A 127 -6.85 8.65 -10.55
CA VAL A 127 -6.69 7.78 -9.38
C VAL A 127 -6.49 8.61 -8.13
N TRP A 128 -5.57 9.57 -8.17
CA TRP A 128 -5.26 10.40 -7.00
C TRP A 128 -6.40 11.35 -6.63
N GLY A 129 -7.15 11.84 -7.62
CA GLY A 129 -8.36 12.61 -7.36
C GLY A 129 -9.42 11.79 -6.61
N ASP A 130 -9.65 10.56 -7.06
CA ASP A 130 -10.56 9.63 -6.37
C ASP A 130 -10.09 9.34 -4.95
N SER A 131 -8.79 9.14 -4.77
CA SER A 131 -8.21 8.87 -3.45
C SER A 131 -8.39 10.05 -2.49
N ARG A 132 -8.17 11.28 -2.95
CA ARG A 132 -8.42 12.48 -2.12
C ARG A 132 -9.86 12.58 -1.66
N ARG A 133 -10.80 12.22 -2.52
CA ARG A 133 -12.22 12.23 -2.16
C ARG A 133 -12.59 11.14 -1.18
N ALA A 134 -11.85 10.04 -1.14
CA ALA A 134 -12.10 8.91 -0.26
C ALA A 134 -11.56 9.10 1.17
N ILE A 135 -10.70 10.08 1.36
CA ILE A 135 -10.09 10.35 2.69
C ILE A 135 -11.06 11.07 3.61
#